data_4f581f8165cec1484abe924b0f2eba7b
#
_entry.id   4f581f8165cec1484abe924b0f2eba7b
#
_cell.length_a   1.000
_cell.length_b   1.000
_cell.length_c   1.000
_cell.angle_alpha   90.00
_cell.angle_beta   90.00
_cell.angle_gamma   90.00
#
_symmetry.space_group_name_H-M   'P 1'
#
loop_
_entity.id
_entity.type
_entity.pdbx_description
1 polymer ?
#
loop_
_entity_poly.entity_id
_entity_poly.type
_entity_poly.pdbx_seq_one_letter_code
_entity_poly.pdbx_strand_id
1 'polypeptide(L)'
;MFIPKYSITNKILKDIGIVEAAREVIMNAPLVPAWEAKFRKEAIERTIHHGTHLEGNPLSSEEVRDVLDGQEVIARDRDVQEIINYRNVLKFIDGIHTQIGPPAGGSGSYSFTIETILEMHKLTTEKILAEDSSGKFRIRQVVIKNTKTGQVSYTPPPAAEVPYLIEDLVNWINSDEAKQVHPIIKAGIIHYELARIHPFVDGNGRVARGVATLILFLDSYDIRKFFSFEEYFDENPMQYYLTLQAVSNQLVLDTHERDLTPWLEYFTEGVAIELNQVKEKVQRISVDARIKDKLGQQLVLNERQMMIMEYIHRHKALSNKDFRKIFPDYSDDTVLRELKFLRKNGLVKKAGGTKKAAYVLK
;
A
#
# COMPACT_ATOMS: atom_id res chain seq x y z
N MET A 1 9.97 -12.93 26.62
CA MET A 1 10.43 -12.09 25.51
C MET A 1 10.10 -12.79 24.21
N PHE A 2 9.40 -12.13 23.32
CA PHE A 2 9.05 -12.66 22.00
C PHE A 2 10.30 -12.82 21.13
N ILE A 3 10.48 -13.97 20.51
CA ILE A 3 11.54 -14.27 19.53
C ILE A 3 10.87 -15.01 18.36
N PRO A 4 10.75 -14.40 17.18
CA PRO A 4 10.08 -15.02 16.05
C PRO A 4 10.89 -16.21 15.52
N LYS A 5 10.21 -17.34 15.27
CA LYS A 5 10.80 -18.52 14.62
C LYS A 5 10.40 -18.57 13.17
N TYR A 6 11.39 -18.58 12.29
CA TYR A 6 11.21 -18.70 10.84
C TYR A 6 12.51 -19.14 10.18
N SER A 7 12.40 -19.59 8.94
CA SER A 7 13.55 -19.95 8.09
C SER A 7 13.54 -19.09 6.82
N ILE A 8 14.71 -18.69 6.37
CA ILE A 8 14.85 -18.06 5.05
C ILE A 8 14.89 -19.15 3.98
N THR A 9 13.75 -19.36 3.33
CA THR A 9 13.62 -20.32 2.24
C THR A 9 14.11 -19.73 0.92
N ASN A 10 14.32 -20.58 -0.07
CA ASN A 10 14.65 -20.13 -1.43
C ASN A 10 13.55 -19.23 -2.02
N LYS A 11 12.28 -19.42 -1.61
CA LYS A 11 11.15 -18.57 -2.02
C LYS A 11 11.29 -17.18 -1.42
N ILE A 12 11.46 -17.06 -0.11
CA ILE A 12 11.68 -15.78 0.57
C ILE A 12 12.91 -15.06 -0.02
N LEU A 13 14.02 -15.76 -0.22
CA LEU A 13 15.23 -15.17 -0.78
C LEU A 13 15.00 -14.62 -2.19
N LYS A 14 14.28 -15.37 -3.04
CA LYS A 14 13.90 -14.93 -4.38
C LYS A 14 13.01 -13.69 -4.33
N ASP A 15 12.00 -13.70 -3.48
CA ASP A 15 11.03 -12.60 -3.36
C ASP A 15 11.71 -11.32 -2.85
N ILE A 16 12.59 -11.43 -1.85
CA ILE A 16 13.42 -10.30 -1.39
C ILE A 16 14.30 -9.77 -2.52
N GLY A 17 14.92 -10.64 -3.32
CA GLY A 17 15.71 -10.22 -4.49
C GLY A 17 14.88 -9.43 -5.51
N ILE A 18 13.62 -9.80 -5.74
CA ILE A 18 12.69 -9.07 -6.61
C ILE A 18 12.34 -7.71 -5.97
N VAL A 19 12.07 -7.68 -4.67
CA VAL A 19 11.78 -6.45 -3.91
C VAL A 19 12.92 -5.45 -4.02
N GLU A 20 14.17 -5.87 -3.75
CA GLU A 20 15.33 -4.99 -3.80
C GLU A 20 15.59 -4.46 -5.22
N ALA A 21 15.49 -5.33 -6.24
CA ALA A 21 15.63 -4.91 -7.63
C ALA A 21 14.51 -3.92 -8.05
N ALA A 22 13.31 -4.10 -7.56
CA ALA A 22 12.19 -3.17 -7.83
C ALA A 22 12.41 -1.84 -7.10
N ARG A 23 12.78 -1.89 -5.82
CA ARG A 23 13.08 -0.73 -4.98
C ARG A 23 14.15 0.15 -5.62
N GLU A 24 15.27 -0.43 -6.05
CA GLU A 24 16.37 0.30 -6.71
C GLU A 24 15.88 1.06 -7.94
N VAL A 25 15.10 0.40 -8.81
CA VAL A 25 14.54 1.03 -10.00
C VAL A 25 13.55 2.15 -9.67
N ILE A 26 12.64 1.93 -8.70
CA ILE A 26 11.62 2.90 -8.32
C ILE A 26 12.26 4.14 -7.67
N MET A 27 13.21 3.93 -6.76
CA MET A 27 13.86 5.02 -6.02
C MET A 27 14.70 5.91 -6.93
N ASN A 28 15.37 5.34 -7.94
CA ASN A 28 16.23 6.06 -8.86
C ASN A 28 15.53 6.51 -10.14
N ALA A 29 14.22 6.23 -10.29
CA ALA A 29 13.50 6.64 -11.48
C ALA A 29 13.33 8.17 -11.54
N PRO A 30 13.70 8.81 -12.66
CA PRO A 30 13.53 10.25 -12.85
C PRO A 30 12.05 10.58 -13.16
N LEU A 31 11.21 10.60 -12.14
CA LEU A 31 9.80 10.97 -12.27
C LEU A 31 9.62 12.49 -12.13
N VAL A 32 8.72 13.05 -12.94
CA VAL A 32 8.28 14.43 -12.73
C VAL A 32 7.31 14.50 -11.53
N PRO A 33 7.29 15.61 -10.77
CA PRO A 33 6.48 15.72 -9.54
C PRO A 33 5.00 15.36 -9.71
N ALA A 34 4.41 15.69 -10.86
CA ALA A 34 3.00 15.36 -11.13
C ALA A 34 2.73 13.86 -11.24
N TRP A 35 3.65 13.08 -11.81
CA TRP A 35 3.54 11.62 -11.84
C TRP A 35 3.76 11.00 -10.46
N GLU A 36 4.70 11.54 -9.71
CA GLU A 36 4.95 11.09 -8.34
C GLU A 36 3.73 11.32 -7.45
N ALA A 37 3.11 12.51 -7.53
CA ALA A 37 1.88 12.82 -6.81
C ALA A 37 0.72 11.89 -7.23
N LYS A 38 0.58 11.62 -8.54
CA LYS A 38 -0.44 10.71 -9.07
C LYS A 38 -0.26 9.28 -8.52
N PHE A 39 0.97 8.75 -8.55
CA PHE A 39 1.23 7.41 -8.04
C PHE A 39 0.97 7.27 -6.56
N ARG A 40 1.35 8.28 -5.76
CA ARG A 40 1.04 8.31 -4.34
C ARG A 40 -0.47 8.34 -4.09
N LYS A 41 -1.20 9.20 -4.82
CA LYS A 41 -2.67 9.27 -4.69
C LYS A 41 -3.31 7.91 -5.04
N GLU A 42 -2.95 7.31 -6.17
CA GLU A 42 -3.46 6.00 -6.59
C GLU A 42 -3.13 4.89 -5.57
N ALA A 43 -1.91 4.88 -5.01
CA ALA A 43 -1.54 3.90 -3.99
C ALA A 43 -2.35 4.08 -2.70
N ILE A 44 -2.55 5.30 -2.24
CA ILE A 44 -3.40 5.61 -1.08
C ILE A 44 -4.84 5.15 -1.31
N GLU A 45 -5.42 5.45 -2.48
CA GLU A 45 -6.76 5.02 -2.86
C GLU A 45 -6.89 3.48 -2.83
N ARG A 46 -5.93 2.76 -3.41
CA ARG A 46 -5.88 1.28 -3.40
C ARG A 46 -5.73 0.73 -1.97
N THR A 47 -4.80 1.27 -1.19
CA THR A 47 -4.59 0.86 0.20
C THR A 47 -5.87 1.02 1.03
N ILE A 48 -6.58 2.15 0.89
CA ILE A 48 -7.81 2.40 1.63
C ILE A 48 -8.93 1.46 1.13
N HIS A 49 -9.14 1.37 -0.17
CA HIS A 49 -10.16 0.51 -0.75
C HIS A 49 -9.96 -0.95 -0.32
N HIS A 50 -8.84 -1.55 -0.68
CA HIS A 50 -8.58 -2.97 -0.41
C HIS A 50 -8.45 -3.26 1.09
N GLY A 51 -7.85 -2.35 1.85
CA GLY A 51 -7.72 -2.51 3.30
C GLY A 51 -9.04 -2.46 4.07
N THR A 52 -10.06 -1.77 3.56
CA THR A 52 -11.41 -1.76 4.14
C THR A 52 -12.30 -2.86 3.55
N HIS A 53 -12.16 -3.17 2.26
CA HIS A 53 -12.89 -4.24 1.58
C HIS A 53 -12.59 -5.63 2.19
N LEU A 54 -11.35 -5.91 2.57
CA LEU A 54 -10.95 -7.10 3.32
C LEU A 54 -11.74 -7.28 4.63
N GLU A 55 -12.19 -6.20 5.25
CA GLU A 55 -13.00 -6.21 6.47
C GLU A 55 -14.51 -6.19 6.18
N GLY A 56 -14.89 -6.29 4.91
CA GLY A 56 -16.29 -6.38 4.46
C GLY A 56 -16.95 -5.04 4.13
N ASN A 57 -16.19 -3.97 3.94
CA ASN A 57 -16.70 -2.71 3.42
C ASN A 57 -17.09 -2.90 1.95
N PRO A 58 -18.35 -2.60 1.53
CA PRO A 58 -18.83 -2.93 0.19
C PRO A 58 -18.54 -1.85 -0.86
N LEU A 59 -17.93 -0.70 -0.47
CA LEU A 59 -17.71 0.42 -1.37
C LEU A 59 -16.73 0.05 -2.48
N SER A 60 -17.09 0.36 -3.72
CA SER A 60 -16.22 0.22 -4.89
C SER A 60 -15.05 1.20 -4.87
N SER A 61 -14.02 0.94 -5.66
CA SER A 61 -12.87 1.86 -5.79
C SER A 61 -13.28 3.27 -6.24
N GLU A 62 -14.35 3.41 -7.03
CA GLU A 62 -14.87 4.71 -7.47
C GLU A 62 -15.53 5.45 -6.30
N GLU A 63 -16.42 4.79 -5.56
CA GLU A 63 -17.07 5.36 -4.37
C GLU A 63 -16.06 5.71 -3.28
N VAL A 64 -15.02 4.90 -3.07
CA VAL A 64 -13.92 5.25 -2.15
C VAL A 64 -13.22 6.53 -2.59
N ARG A 65 -12.97 6.70 -3.89
CA ARG A 65 -12.37 7.94 -4.41
C ARG A 65 -13.28 9.14 -4.18
N ASP A 66 -14.58 9.00 -4.43
CA ASP A 66 -15.57 10.05 -4.21
C ASP A 66 -15.60 10.48 -2.74
N VAL A 67 -15.62 9.53 -1.80
CA VAL A 67 -15.51 9.82 -0.35
C VAL A 67 -14.21 10.57 -0.03
N LEU A 68 -13.08 10.15 -0.61
CA LEU A 68 -11.77 10.80 -0.37
C LEU A 68 -11.69 12.21 -0.95
N ASP A 69 -12.39 12.47 -2.05
CA ASP A 69 -12.49 13.78 -2.69
C ASP A 69 -13.62 14.66 -2.08
N GLY A 70 -14.32 14.13 -1.04
CA GLY A 70 -15.35 14.88 -0.27
C GLY A 70 -16.72 14.93 -0.95
N GLN A 71 -16.99 14.01 -1.88
CA GLN A 71 -18.29 13.90 -2.56
C GLN A 71 -19.25 13.04 -1.72
N GLU A 72 -20.55 13.27 -1.88
CA GLU A 72 -21.58 12.44 -1.24
C GLU A 72 -21.70 11.09 -1.95
N VAL A 73 -21.67 10.01 -1.16
CA VAL A 73 -21.86 8.63 -1.63
C VAL A 73 -23.07 8.02 -0.91
N ILE A 74 -23.91 7.32 -1.65
CA ILE A 74 -25.09 6.63 -1.08
C ILE A 74 -24.61 5.31 -0.46
N ALA A 75 -24.25 5.33 0.82
CA ALA A 75 -23.77 4.19 1.57
C ALA A 75 -24.15 4.29 3.05
N ARG A 76 -23.87 3.25 3.83
CA ARG A 76 -24.04 3.33 5.29
C ARG A 76 -22.99 4.29 5.87
N ASP A 77 -23.37 5.10 6.83
CA ASP A 77 -22.47 6.05 7.52
C ASP A 77 -21.21 5.36 8.03
N ARG A 78 -21.33 4.12 8.54
CA ARG A 78 -20.21 3.30 8.99
C ARG A 78 -19.22 3.05 7.87
N ASP A 79 -19.68 2.67 6.67
CA ASP A 79 -18.81 2.31 5.55
C ASP A 79 -17.99 3.53 5.07
N VAL A 80 -18.65 4.69 4.97
CA VAL A 80 -18.00 5.98 4.68
C VAL A 80 -17.00 6.34 5.77
N GLN A 81 -17.38 6.17 7.05
CA GLN A 81 -16.50 6.50 8.17
C GLN A 81 -15.25 5.59 8.20
N GLU A 82 -15.35 4.32 7.83
CA GLU A 82 -14.21 3.41 7.75
C GLU A 82 -13.17 3.87 6.72
N ILE A 83 -13.61 4.38 5.57
CA ILE A 83 -12.75 4.98 4.54
C ILE A 83 -12.00 6.21 5.10
N ILE A 84 -12.76 7.11 5.75
CA ILE A 84 -12.20 8.32 6.36
C ILE A 84 -11.17 7.96 7.44
N ASN A 85 -11.50 6.99 8.28
CA ASN A 85 -10.64 6.53 9.36
C ASN A 85 -9.33 5.93 8.84
N TYR A 86 -9.40 5.05 7.83
CA TYR A 86 -8.18 4.43 7.31
C TYR A 86 -7.29 5.46 6.59
N ARG A 87 -7.89 6.45 5.90
CA ARG A 87 -7.15 7.63 5.43
C ARG A 87 -6.43 8.37 6.56
N ASN A 88 -7.09 8.55 7.71
CA ASN A 88 -6.50 9.24 8.86
C ASN A 88 -5.35 8.43 9.46
N VAL A 89 -5.44 7.10 9.49
CA VAL A 89 -4.32 6.20 9.87
C VAL A 89 -3.13 6.42 8.94
N LEU A 90 -3.32 6.44 7.62
CA LEU A 90 -2.23 6.67 6.68
C LEU A 90 -1.61 8.07 6.83
N LYS A 91 -2.40 9.10 7.12
CA LYS A 91 -1.90 10.44 7.45
C LYS A 91 -1.07 10.46 8.74
N PHE A 92 -1.49 9.71 9.76
CA PHE A 92 -0.74 9.57 11.00
C PHE A 92 0.62 8.90 10.76
N ILE A 93 0.67 7.82 9.97
CA ILE A 93 1.90 7.15 9.55
C ILE A 93 2.84 8.14 8.83
N ASP A 94 2.30 8.93 7.90
CA ASP A 94 3.04 9.95 7.17
C ASP A 94 3.59 11.05 8.10
N GLY A 95 2.80 11.44 9.10
CA GLY A 95 3.21 12.41 10.11
C GLY A 95 4.42 11.95 10.92
N ILE A 96 4.41 10.69 11.38
CA ILE A 96 5.55 10.08 12.08
C ILE A 96 6.79 10.06 11.17
N HIS A 97 6.66 9.55 9.96
CA HIS A 97 7.75 9.45 9.01
C HIS A 97 8.38 10.82 8.68
N THR A 98 7.55 11.86 8.55
CA THR A 98 8.03 13.22 8.27
C THR A 98 8.78 13.83 9.44
N GLN A 99 8.40 13.53 10.69
CA GLN A 99 9.06 14.04 11.89
C GLN A 99 10.48 13.43 12.11
N ILE A 100 10.66 12.18 11.67
CA ILE A 100 11.96 11.48 11.81
C ILE A 100 12.96 11.97 10.76
N GLY A 101 12.50 12.43 9.60
CA GLY A 101 13.31 12.82 8.46
C GLY A 101 13.97 11.64 7.73
N PRO A 102 14.57 11.85 6.55
CA PRO A 102 15.30 10.81 5.85
C PRO A 102 16.56 10.41 6.64
N PRO A 103 17.04 9.15 6.54
CA PRO A 103 18.15 8.62 7.33
C PRO A 103 19.54 9.26 7.06
N ALA A 104 19.63 10.29 6.25
CA ALA A 104 20.86 11.02 5.98
C ALA A 104 21.22 11.96 7.14
N GLY A 105 21.70 11.39 8.24
CA GLY A 105 22.44 12.13 9.28
C GLY A 105 21.64 12.76 10.41
N GLY A 106 20.34 12.48 10.55
CA GLY A 106 19.53 12.99 11.65
C GLY A 106 19.31 11.92 12.74
N SER A 107 19.71 12.22 13.97
CA SER A 107 19.67 11.36 15.16
C SER A 107 18.27 11.18 15.78
N GLY A 108 17.21 11.14 15.01
CA GLY A 108 15.87 10.86 15.51
C GLY A 108 15.55 9.36 15.38
N SER A 109 15.97 8.53 16.35
CA SER A 109 15.45 7.16 16.43
C SER A 109 14.02 7.22 16.94
N TYR A 110 13.04 6.88 16.11
CA TYR A 110 11.67 6.65 16.58
C TYR A 110 11.65 5.38 17.42
N SER A 111 11.27 5.51 18.67
CA SER A 111 10.97 4.35 19.51
C SER A 111 9.51 3.97 19.29
N PHE A 112 9.27 2.80 18.73
CA PHE A 112 7.92 2.28 18.54
C PHE A 112 7.32 1.93 19.90
N THR A 113 6.09 2.37 20.19
CA THR A 113 5.48 2.21 21.52
C THR A 113 4.08 1.60 21.44
N ILE A 114 3.59 1.14 22.59
CA ILE A 114 2.21 0.66 22.73
C ILE A 114 1.21 1.77 22.36
N GLU A 115 1.50 3.00 22.75
CA GLU A 115 0.66 4.18 22.46
C GLU A 115 0.50 4.38 20.96
N THR A 116 1.53 4.07 20.16
CA THR A 116 1.42 4.11 18.69
C THR A 116 0.35 3.13 18.18
N ILE A 117 0.31 1.91 18.70
CA ILE A 117 -0.71 0.91 18.32
C ILE A 117 -2.10 1.37 18.77
N LEU A 118 -2.21 1.88 20.00
CA LEU A 118 -3.47 2.36 20.57
C LEU A 118 -4.02 3.58 19.81
N GLU A 119 -3.17 4.52 19.42
CA GLU A 119 -3.57 5.69 18.62
C GLU A 119 -4.00 5.27 17.21
N MET A 120 -3.28 4.35 16.57
CA MET A 120 -3.70 3.81 15.27
C MET A 120 -5.06 3.11 15.36
N HIS A 121 -5.31 2.36 16.44
CA HIS A 121 -6.62 1.75 16.67
C HIS A 121 -7.71 2.81 16.90
N LYS A 122 -7.42 3.83 17.69
CA LYS A 122 -8.34 4.94 17.93
C LYS A 122 -8.76 5.63 16.64
N LEU A 123 -7.79 5.95 15.77
CA LEU A 123 -8.04 6.51 14.44
C LEU A 123 -8.85 5.54 13.56
N THR A 124 -8.55 4.24 13.60
CA THR A 124 -9.26 3.22 12.83
C THR A 124 -10.74 3.11 13.20
N THR A 125 -11.08 3.36 14.48
CA THR A 125 -12.40 3.12 15.04
C THR A 125 -13.14 4.38 15.46
N GLU A 126 -12.62 5.55 15.10
CA GLU A 126 -13.24 6.84 15.39
C GLU A 126 -14.69 6.88 14.85
N LYS A 127 -15.64 7.27 15.69
CA LYS A 127 -17.10 7.30 15.40
C LYS A 127 -17.72 5.95 14.99
N ILE A 128 -16.97 4.84 15.13
CA ILE A 128 -17.45 3.47 14.88
C ILE A 128 -17.64 2.73 16.20
N LEU A 129 -16.67 2.84 17.09
CA LEU A 129 -16.74 2.28 18.43
C LEU A 129 -17.00 3.35 19.47
N ALA A 130 -17.56 2.93 20.61
CA ALA A 130 -17.70 3.79 21.78
C ALA A 130 -16.31 4.18 22.33
N GLU A 131 -16.21 5.37 22.94
CA GLU A 131 -14.95 5.93 23.49
C GLU A 131 -14.28 5.04 24.54
N ASP A 132 -15.04 4.18 25.21
CA ASP A 132 -14.53 3.25 26.21
C ASP A 132 -13.79 2.05 25.59
N SER A 133 -14.01 1.79 24.32
CA SER A 133 -13.43 0.68 23.55
C SER A 133 -12.43 1.14 22.48
N SER A 134 -12.58 2.37 21.97
CA SER A 134 -11.69 2.95 20.97
C SER A 134 -10.33 3.29 21.58
N GLY A 135 -9.23 2.84 20.94
CA GLY A 135 -7.87 3.03 21.45
C GLY A 135 -7.53 2.24 22.72
N LYS A 136 -8.26 1.16 23.02
CA LYS A 136 -8.04 0.36 24.22
C LYS A 136 -8.05 -1.13 23.91
N PHE A 137 -7.22 -1.89 24.60
CA PHE A 137 -7.22 -3.34 24.51
C PHE A 137 -8.55 -3.92 24.98
N ARG A 138 -8.95 -5.04 24.37
CA ARG A 138 -10.13 -5.78 24.79
C ARG A 138 -9.95 -6.36 26.19
N ILE A 139 -11.00 -6.29 26.97
CA ILE A 139 -11.08 -6.89 28.32
C ILE A 139 -11.90 -8.18 28.32
N ARG A 140 -12.50 -8.55 27.19
CA ARG A 140 -13.32 -9.75 27.01
C ARG A 140 -12.71 -10.66 25.96
N GLN A 141 -12.98 -11.95 26.11
CA GLN A 141 -12.61 -12.92 25.07
C GLN A 141 -13.41 -12.65 23.79
N VAL A 142 -12.72 -12.70 22.67
CA VAL A 142 -13.29 -12.63 21.32
C VAL A 142 -12.96 -13.90 20.57
N VAL A 143 -13.74 -14.18 19.53
CA VAL A 143 -13.49 -15.26 18.57
C VAL A 143 -13.65 -14.73 17.16
N ILE A 144 -12.82 -15.19 16.26
CA ILE A 144 -12.97 -14.89 14.84
C ILE A 144 -13.83 -16.00 14.23
N LYS A 145 -14.93 -15.60 13.58
CA LYS A 145 -15.88 -16.51 12.92
C LYS A 145 -15.79 -16.38 11.41
N ASN A 146 -15.94 -17.48 10.73
CA ASN A 146 -16.20 -17.47 9.30
C ASN A 146 -17.57 -16.84 9.04
N THR A 147 -17.63 -15.77 8.29
CA THR A 147 -18.84 -15.00 8.03
C THR A 147 -19.91 -15.79 7.26
N LYS A 148 -19.50 -16.79 6.45
CA LYS A 148 -20.42 -17.63 5.66
C LYS A 148 -20.98 -18.80 6.45
N THR A 149 -20.17 -19.44 7.30
CA THR A 149 -20.55 -20.66 8.02
C THR A 149 -20.92 -20.41 9.49
N GLY A 150 -20.55 -19.26 10.06
CA GLY A 150 -20.70 -18.95 11.48
C GLY A 150 -19.76 -19.74 12.41
N GLN A 151 -18.96 -20.65 11.88
CA GLN A 151 -18.01 -21.44 12.65
C GLN A 151 -16.86 -20.60 13.16
N VAL A 152 -16.34 -20.91 14.34
CA VAL A 152 -15.12 -20.28 14.90
C VAL A 152 -13.94 -20.71 14.05
N SER A 153 -13.30 -19.73 13.42
CA SER A 153 -12.10 -19.92 12.59
C SER A 153 -10.82 -19.81 13.41
N TYR A 154 -10.82 -18.95 14.42
CA TYR A 154 -9.67 -18.73 15.30
C TYR A 154 -10.11 -18.20 16.66
N THR A 155 -9.43 -18.62 17.70
CA THR A 155 -9.59 -18.11 19.07
C THR A 155 -8.28 -17.43 19.50
N PRO A 156 -8.27 -16.08 19.56
CA PRO A 156 -7.11 -15.35 20.04
C PRO A 156 -6.75 -15.66 21.50
N PRO A 157 -5.55 -15.30 21.96
CA PRO A 157 -5.14 -15.45 23.35
C PRO A 157 -6.15 -14.86 24.34
N PRO A 158 -6.16 -15.30 25.60
CA PRO A 158 -6.98 -14.72 26.66
C PRO A 158 -6.80 -13.20 26.75
N ALA A 159 -7.88 -12.47 27.04
CA ALA A 159 -7.83 -11.00 27.11
C ALA A 159 -6.81 -10.49 28.15
N ALA A 160 -6.63 -11.22 29.25
CA ALA A 160 -5.66 -10.88 30.30
C ALA A 160 -4.20 -10.95 29.84
N GLU A 161 -3.90 -11.72 28.79
CA GLU A 161 -2.55 -11.87 28.25
C GLU A 161 -2.21 -10.77 27.21
N VAL A 162 -3.20 -10.12 26.65
CA VAL A 162 -3.01 -9.15 25.54
C VAL A 162 -1.99 -8.06 25.88
N PRO A 163 -2.03 -7.37 27.04
CA PRO A 163 -1.06 -6.34 27.34
C PRO A 163 0.39 -6.85 27.33
N TYR A 164 0.61 -8.02 27.91
CA TYR A 164 1.95 -8.64 27.98
C TYR A 164 2.47 -9.07 26.62
N LEU A 165 1.60 -9.65 25.79
CA LEU A 165 1.96 -10.06 24.42
C LEU A 165 2.30 -8.87 23.54
N ILE A 166 1.57 -7.77 23.69
CA ILE A 166 1.86 -6.52 22.96
C ILE A 166 3.15 -5.87 23.48
N GLU A 167 3.38 -5.85 24.78
CA GLU A 167 4.62 -5.36 25.37
C GLU A 167 5.84 -6.16 24.87
N ASP A 168 5.75 -7.48 24.86
CA ASP A 168 6.80 -8.35 24.33
C ASP A 168 7.06 -8.10 22.83
N LEU A 169 6.01 -7.91 22.05
CA LEU A 169 6.14 -7.56 20.62
C LEU A 169 6.82 -6.20 20.43
N VAL A 170 6.41 -5.17 21.18
CA VAL A 170 7.01 -3.82 21.12
C VAL A 170 8.48 -3.84 21.55
N ASN A 171 8.80 -4.59 22.60
CA ASN A 171 10.18 -4.77 23.03
C ASN A 171 11.04 -5.41 21.93
N TRP A 172 10.52 -6.44 21.25
CA TRP A 172 11.23 -7.04 20.15
C TRP A 172 11.39 -6.06 18.96
N ILE A 173 10.36 -5.30 18.58
CA ILE A 173 10.43 -4.31 17.50
C ILE A 173 11.60 -3.34 17.70
N ASN A 174 11.84 -2.91 18.95
CA ASN A 174 12.90 -1.96 19.29
C ASN A 174 14.26 -2.63 19.58
N SER A 175 14.35 -3.95 19.56
CA SER A 175 15.57 -4.69 19.87
C SER A 175 16.62 -4.59 18.77
N ASP A 176 17.87 -4.83 19.12
CA ASP A 176 18.96 -4.91 18.15
C ASP A 176 18.83 -6.13 17.21
N GLU A 177 18.17 -7.20 17.68
CA GLU A 177 17.84 -8.36 16.84
C GLU A 177 16.88 -7.97 15.72
N ALA A 178 15.81 -7.26 16.03
CA ALA A 178 14.84 -6.81 15.02
C ALA A 178 15.44 -5.82 14.00
N LYS A 179 16.48 -5.08 14.38
CA LYS A 179 17.23 -4.21 13.45
C LYS A 179 18.05 -4.98 12.42
N GLN A 180 18.39 -6.24 12.70
CA GLN A 180 19.10 -7.13 11.77
C GLN A 180 18.15 -7.85 10.81
N VAL A 181 16.84 -7.84 11.09
CA VAL A 181 15.83 -8.49 10.25
C VAL A 181 15.54 -7.60 9.06
N HIS A 182 15.48 -8.20 7.86
CA HIS A 182 15.10 -7.48 6.64
C HIS A 182 13.72 -6.79 6.82
N PRO A 183 13.54 -5.50 6.46
CA PRO A 183 12.33 -4.74 6.74
C PRO A 183 11.02 -5.40 6.28
N ILE A 184 11.02 -6.06 5.12
CA ILE A 184 9.84 -6.78 4.63
C ILE A 184 9.50 -7.97 5.55
N ILE A 185 10.51 -8.73 5.98
CA ILE A 185 10.30 -9.87 6.90
C ILE A 185 9.81 -9.35 8.25
N LYS A 186 10.43 -8.30 8.78
CA LYS A 186 10.04 -7.64 10.04
C LYS A 186 8.59 -7.18 10.00
N ALA A 187 8.18 -6.50 8.93
CA ALA A 187 6.79 -6.08 8.74
C ALA A 187 5.82 -7.27 8.69
N GLY A 188 6.19 -8.36 8.01
CA GLY A 188 5.40 -9.58 7.95
C GLY A 188 5.24 -10.25 9.33
N ILE A 189 6.31 -10.32 10.13
CA ILE A 189 6.27 -10.85 11.51
C ILE A 189 5.30 -10.02 12.36
N ILE A 190 5.43 -8.71 12.34
CA ILE A 190 4.62 -7.79 13.15
C ILE A 190 3.15 -7.85 12.73
N HIS A 191 2.90 -7.89 11.42
CA HIS A 191 1.55 -8.07 10.91
C HIS A 191 0.90 -9.35 11.45
N TYR A 192 1.61 -10.49 11.35
CA TYR A 192 1.10 -11.78 11.85
C TYR A 192 0.82 -11.72 13.35
N GLU A 193 1.76 -11.23 14.14
CA GLU A 193 1.61 -11.18 15.59
C GLU A 193 0.42 -10.32 16.03
N LEU A 194 0.23 -9.15 15.43
CA LEU A 194 -0.93 -8.30 15.73
C LEU A 194 -2.24 -8.97 15.30
N ALA A 195 -2.27 -9.63 14.14
CA ALA A 195 -3.45 -10.37 13.69
C ALA A 195 -3.76 -11.55 14.63
N ARG A 196 -2.74 -12.26 15.14
CA ARG A 196 -2.85 -13.38 16.06
C ARG A 196 -3.29 -12.95 17.46
N ILE A 197 -2.62 -11.96 18.03
CA ILE A 197 -2.94 -11.45 19.39
C ILE A 197 -4.36 -10.87 19.38
N HIS A 198 -4.76 -10.25 18.30
CA HIS A 198 -6.09 -9.67 18.10
C HIS A 198 -6.49 -8.78 19.28
N PRO A 199 -5.72 -7.71 19.54
CA PRO A 199 -5.76 -6.99 20.80
C PRO A 199 -7.04 -6.18 21.04
N PHE A 200 -7.88 -6.02 20.04
CA PHE A 200 -9.05 -5.14 20.07
C PHE A 200 -10.36 -5.89 19.83
N VAL A 201 -11.48 -5.22 20.05
CA VAL A 201 -12.81 -5.79 19.80
C VAL A 201 -13.20 -5.73 18.32
N ASP A 202 -12.67 -4.75 17.56
CA ASP A 202 -12.85 -4.54 16.11
C ASP A 202 -11.62 -3.81 15.56
N GLY A 203 -11.42 -3.78 14.23
CA GLY A 203 -10.36 -3.02 13.56
C GLY A 203 -8.96 -3.66 13.60
N ASN A 204 -8.83 -4.88 14.13
CA ASN A 204 -7.52 -5.55 14.28
C ASN A 204 -6.77 -5.73 12.95
N GLY A 205 -7.46 -6.13 11.89
CA GLY A 205 -6.83 -6.31 10.57
C GLY A 205 -6.29 -5.01 10.00
N ARG A 206 -7.08 -3.94 10.06
CA ARG A 206 -6.67 -2.59 9.62
C ARG A 206 -5.49 -2.06 10.42
N VAL A 207 -5.48 -2.27 11.74
CA VAL A 207 -4.35 -1.90 12.61
C VAL A 207 -3.11 -2.73 12.27
N ALA A 208 -3.23 -4.04 12.11
CA ALA A 208 -2.08 -4.90 11.78
C ALA A 208 -1.42 -4.50 10.45
N ARG A 209 -2.22 -4.23 9.41
CA ARG A 209 -1.72 -3.73 8.12
C ARG A 209 -1.11 -2.34 8.23
N GLY A 210 -1.78 -1.42 8.93
CA GLY A 210 -1.25 -0.07 9.16
C GLY A 210 0.07 -0.07 9.93
N VAL A 211 0.21 -0.90 10.98
CA VAL A 211 1.49 -1.02 11.72
C VAL A 211 2.58 -1.62 10.82
N ALA A 212 2.28 -2.64 10.02
CA ALA A 212 3.24 -3.18 9.06
C ALA A 212 3.73 -2.11 8.07
N THR A 213 2.84 -1.26 7.56
CA THR A 213 3.18 -0.10 6.72
C THR A 213 4.07 0.89 7.47
N LEU A 214 3.75 1.23 8.73
CA LEU A 214 4.58 2.13 9.54
C LEU A 214 5.98 1.57 9.72
N ILE A 215 6.13 0.29 10.03
CA ILE A 215 7.44 -0.37 10.20
C ILE A 215 8.27 -0.29 8.91
N LEU A 216 7.67 -0.52 7.75
CA LEU A 216 8.35 -0.34 6.48
C LEU A 216 8.84 1.10 6.31
N PHE A 217 8.04 2.10 6.68
CA PHE A 217 8.44 3.50 6.57
C PHE A 217 9.57 3.86 7.54
N LEU A 218 9.52 3.35 8.78
CA LEU A 218 10.58 3.56 9.78
C LEU A 218 11.92 2.96 9.33
N ASP A 219 11.87 1.85 8.63
CA ASP A 219 13.06 1.16 8.10
C ASP A 219 13.46 1.65 6.67
N SER A 220 12.92 2.79 6.21
CA SER A 220 13.20 3.39 4.88
C SER A 220 12.78 2.54 3.70
N TYR A 221 11.73 1.75 3.89
CA TYR A 221 11.06 0.98 2.85
C TYR A 221 9.70 1.57 2.46
N ASP A 222 9.56 2.88 2.56
CA ASP A 222 8.39 3.61 2.06
C ASP A 222 8.26 3.56 0.53
N ILE A 223 9.36 3.29 -0.18
CA ILE A 223 9.48 3.10 -1.64
C ILE A 223 8.63 4.12 -2.41
N ARG A 224 8.83 5.42 -2.08
CA ARG A 224 8.06 6.58 -2.57
C ARG A 224 6.56 6.51 -2.28
N LYS A 225 6.08 5.54 -1.47
CA LYS A 225 4.66 5.31 -1.15
C LYS A 225 3.82 4.98 -2.39
N PHE A 226 4.34 4.15 -3.30
CA PHE A 226 3.68 3.81 -4.57
C PHE A 226 2.99 2.46 -4.55
N PHE A 227 3.12 1.68 -3.48
CA PHE A 227 2.61 0.32 -3.39
C PHE A 227 1.51 0.16 -2.32
N SER A 228 0.72 -0.89 -2.46
CA SER A 228 -0.28 -1.32 -1.49
C SER A 228 -0.29 -2.83 -1.44
N PHE A 229 0.19 -3.42 -0.35
CA PHE A 229 0.11 -4.88 -0.19
C PHE A 229 -1.31 -5.37 0.16
N GLU A 230 -2.20 -4.48 0.59
CA GLU A 230 -3.61 -4.77 0.84
C GLU A 230 -4.32 -5.27 -0.42
N GLU A 231 -3.94 -4.74 -1.59
CA GLU A 231 -4.50 -5.17 -2.88
C GLU A 231 -4.25 -6.66 -3.12
N TYR A 232 -3.01 -7.13 -2.93
CA TYR A 232 -2.66 -8.54 -3.06
C TYR A 232 -3.46 -9.44 -2.10
N PHE A 233 -3.67 -8.99 -0.86
CA PHE A 233 -4.44 -9.76 0.12
C PHE A 233 -5.91 -9.82 -0.26
N ASP A 234 -6.45 -8.73 -0.81
CA ASP A 234 -7.86 -8.60 -1.18
C ASP A 234 -8.18 -9.27 -2.52
N GLU A 235 -7.22 -9.47 -3.42
CA GLU A 235 -7.41 -10.28 -4.64
C GLU A 235 -7.79 -11.73 -4.30
N ASN A 236 -7.28 -12.28 -3.19
CA ASN A 236 -7.65 -13.60 -2.69
C ASN A 236 -7.76 -13.63 -1.15
N PRO A 237 -8.84 -13.07 -0.57
CA PRO A 237 -9.02 -13.01 0.88
C PRO A 237 -8.99 -14.40 1.54
N MET A 238 -9.51 -15.43 0.85
CA MET A 238 -9.49 -16.79 1.35
C MET A 238 -8.05 -17.27 1.58
N GLN A 239 -7.16 -17.07 0.64
CA GLN A 239 -5.76 -17.47 0.76
C GLN A 239 -5.05 -16.71 1.88
N TYR A 240 -5.31 -15.41 1.98
CA TYR A 240 -4.78 -14.57 3.06
C TYR A 240 -5.15 -15.14 4.44
N TYR A 241 -6.43 -15.40 4.70
CA TYR A 241 -6.88 -15.94 5.98
C TYR A 241 -6.41 -17.38 6.22
N LEU A 242 -6.39 -18.23 5.19
CA LEU A 242 -5.89 -19.61 5.32
C LEU A 242 -4.40 -19.63 5.68
N THR A 243 -3.60 -18.73 5.13
CA THR A 243 -2.16 -18.67 5.44
C THR A 243 -1.91 -18.21 6.88
N LEU A 244 -2.66 -17.21 7.37
CA LEU A 244 -2.63 -16.82 8.78
C LEU A 244 -3.03 -17.98 9.71
N GLN A 245 -4.08 -18.71 9.34
CA GLN A 245 -4.57 -19.87 10.12
C GLN A 245 -3.57 -21.04 10.11
N ALA A 246 -2.89 -21.29 9.00
CA ALA A 246 -1.90 -22.37 8.90
C ALA A 246 -0.79 -22.23 9.96
N VAL A 247 -0.36 -21.01 10.24
CA VAL A 247 0.60 -20.75 11.32
C VAL A 247 -0.08 -20.82 12.69
N SER A 248 -1.26 -20.22 12.84
CA SER A 248 -1.98 -20.17 14.13
C SER A 248 -2.43 -21.55 14.62
N ASN A 249 -2.69 -22.49 13.72
CA ASN A 249 -3.13 -23.85 14.02
C ASN A 249 -2.00 -24.85 14.27
N GLN A 250 -0.74 -24.40 14.25
CA GLN A 250 0.38 -25.29 14.59
C GLN A 250 0.26 -25.76 16.04
N LEU A 251 0.41 -27.07 16.22
CA LEU A 251 0.40 -27.70 17.55
C LEU A 251 1.75 -27.49 18.23
N VAL A 252 1.86 -26.42 19.00
CA VAL A 252 3.07 -26.07 19.76
C VAL A 252 2.72 -25.90 21.22
N LEU A 253 3.66 -26.22 22.12
CA LEU A 253 3.46 -26.07 23.58
C LEU A 253 3.47 -24.60 24.00
N ASP A 254 4.33 -23.81 23.35
CA ASP A 254 4.42 -22.37 23.53
C ASP A 254 4.02 -21.67 22.23
N THR A 255 3.17 -20.66 22.32
CA THR A 255 2.73 -19.88 21.16
C THR A 255 3.86 -19.14 20.45
N HIS A 256 4.97 -18.86 21.15
CA HIS A 256 6.20 -18.30 20.58
C HIS A 256 7.01 -19.31 19.75
N GLU A 257 6.65 -20.60 19.81
CA GLU A 257 7.33 -21.64 19.03
C GLU A 257 6.75 -21.86 17.63
N ARG A 258 5.75 -21.09 17.23
CA ARG A 258 5.17 -21.19 15.89
C ARG A 258 6.17 -20.81 14.82
N ASP A 259 6.27 -21.66 13.80
CA ASP A 259 7.06 -21.38 12.60
C ASP A 259 6.29 -20.41 11.68
N LEU A 260 6.79 -19.19 11.55
CA LEU A 260 6.21 -18.13 10.74
C LEU A 260 6.53 -18.28 9.25
N THR A 261 7.37 -19.23 8.87
CA THR A 261 7.86 -19.39 7.48
C THR A 261 6.73 -19.41 6.44
N PRO A 262 5.62 -20.19 6.61
CA PRO A 262 4.54 -20.23 5.61
C PRO A 262 3.86 -18.88 5.39
N TRP A 263 3.68 -18.11 6.48
CA TRP A 263 3.14 -16.75 6.40
C TRP A 263 4.12 -15.80 5.70
N LEU A 264 5.39 -15.85 6.06
CA LEU A 264 6.43 -14.98 5.49
C LEU A 264 6.64 -15.25 4.00
N GLU A 265 6.54 -16.50 3.55
CA GLU A 265 6.55 -16.83 2.13
C GLU A 265 5.37 -16.19 1.36
N TYR A 266 4.18 -16.17 1.95
CA TYR A 266 3.02 -15.51 1.37
C TYR A 266 3.16 -14.00 1.38
N PHE A 267 3.60 -13.43 2.50
CA PHE A 267 3.75 -11.99 2.67
C PHE A 267 4.82 -11.42 1.73
N THR A 268 6.00 -12.06 1.65
CA THR A 268 7.09 -11.61 0.76
C THR A 268 6.71 -11.71 -0.71
N GLU A 269 5.99 -12.77 -1.10
CA GLU A 269 5.46 -12.92 -2.46
C GLU A 269 4.52 -11.77 -2.83
N GLY A 270 3.57 -11.43 -1.96
CA GLY A 270 2.64 -10.32 -2.20
C GLY A 270 3.37 -8.99 -2.39
N VAL A 271 4.32 -8.69 -1.51
CA VAL A 271 5.13 -7.46 -1.64
C VAL A 271 5.98 -7.48 -2.93
N ALA A 272 6.55 -8.63 -3.30
CA ALA A 272 7.35 -8.76 -4.51
C ALA A 272 6.52 -8.56 -5.79
N ILE A 273 5.30 -9.12 -5.83
CA ILE A 273 4.36 -8.96 -6.96
C ILE A 273 3.99 -7.49 -7.11
N GLU A 274 3.54 -6.86 -6.03
CA GLU A 274 3.09 -5.47 -6.04
C GLU A 274 4.23 -4.52 -6.45
N LEU A 275 5.41 -4.64 -5.87
CA LEU A 275 6.54 -3.80 -6.22
C LEU A 275 7.04 -4.03 -7.65
N ASN A 276 6.95 -5.25 -8.16
CA ASN A 276 7.28 -5.51 -9.56
C ASN A 276 6.31 -4.82 -10.52
N GLN A 277 5.00 -4.80 -10.22
CA GLN A 277 4.00 -4.05 -10.99
C GLN A 277 4.28 -2.55 -10.97
N VAL A 278 4.59 -2.00 -9.79
CA VAL A 278 4.98 -0.58 -9.65
C VAL A 278 6.24 -0.28 -10.44
N LYS A 279 7.27 -1.13 -10.37
CA LYS A 279 8.51 -0.99 -11.16
C LYS A 279 8.22 -0.92 -12.65
N GLU A 280 7.41 -1.84 -13.18
CA GLU A 280 7.04 -1.84 -14.59
C GLU A 280 6.31 -0.57 -15.01
N LYS A 281 5.38 -0.09 -14.17
CA LYS A 281 4.66 1.16 -14.39
C LYS A 281 5.60 2.35 -14.40
N VAL A 282 6.52 2.44 -13.44
CA VAL A 282 7.54 3.48 -13.35
C VAL A 282 8.49 3.45 -14.55
N GLN A 283 8.95 2.26 -14.96
CA GLN A 283 9.83 2.13 -16.13
C GLN A 283 9.16 2.59 -17.41
N ARG A 284 7.88 2.28 -17.63
CA ARG A 284 7.13 2.75 -18.82
C ARG A 284 7.10 4.27 -18.91
N ILE A 285 6.97 4.95 -17.77
CA ILE A 285 6.88 6.41 -17.70
C ILE A 285 8.26 7.06 -17.72
N SER A 286 9.29 6.44 -17.14
CA SER A 286 10.65 6.98 -17.13
C SER A 286 11.34 6.92 -18.49
N VAL A 287 10.81 6.16 -19.46
CA VAL A 287 11.25 6.26 -20.87
C VAL A 287 11.07 7.69 -21.40
N ASP A 288 10.05 8.42 -20.93
CA ASP A 288 9.87 9.83 -21.25
C ASP A 288 10.99 10.73 -20.71
N ALA A 289 11.66 10.33 -19.62
CA ALA A 289 12.80 11.07 -19.07
C ALA A 289 14.09 10.93 -19.92
N ARG A 290 14.30 9.78 -20.57
CA ARG A 290 15.42 9.61 -21.53
C ARG A 290 15.23 10.47 -22.79
N ILE A 291 14.00 10.78 -23.15
CA ILE A 291 13.69 11.73 -24.22
C ILE A 291 14.06 13.16 -23.80
N LYS A 292 13.94 13.50 -22.49
CA LYS A 292 14.36 14.79 -21.94
C LYS A 292 15.87 15.00 -22.02
N ASP A 293 16.64 13.99 -21.71
CA ASP A 293 18.11 14.05 -21.72
C ASP A 293 18.68 14.30 -23.13
N LYS A 294 18.00 13.75 -24.16
CA LYS A 294 18.36 13.99 -25.55
C LYS A 294 18.02 15.39 -26.06
N LEU A 295 17.09 16.09 -25.41
CA LEU A 295 16.61 17.41 -25.86
C LEU A 295 17.22 18.59 -25.10
N GLY A 296 18.03 18.37 -24.05
CA GLY A 296 18.75 19.41 -23.33
C GLY A 296 17.90 20.49 -22.67
N GLN A 297 16.58 20.28 -22.54
CA GLN A 297 15.67 21.22 -21.89
C GLN A 297 14.75 20.51 -20.89
N GLN A 298 14.57 21.14 -19.73
CA GLN A 298 13.53 20.72 -18.76
C GLN A 298 12.15 21.09 -19.30
N LEU A 299 11.53 20.17 -20.07
CA LEU A 299 10.15 20.34 -20.50
C LEU A 299 9.22 19.86 -19.39
N VAL A 300 8.53 20.78 -18.73
CA VAL A 300 7.44 20.45 -17.82
C VAL A 300 6.20 20.19 -18.65
N LEU A 301 5.81 18.93 -18.79
CA LEU A 301 4.55 18.55 -19.43
C LEU A 301 3.39 18.75 -18.45
N ASN A 302 2.29 19.31 -18.94
CA ASN A 302 1.04 19.37 -18.17
C ASN A 302 0.34 17.99 -18.16
N GLU A 303 -0.70 17.83 -17.34
CA GLU A 303 -1.43 16.58 -17.18
C GLU A 303 -1.97 16.03 -18.52
N ARG A 304 -2.56 16.88 -19.35
CA ARG A 304 -3.10 16.48 -20.68
C ARG A 304 -2.01 16.00 -21.62
N GLN A 305 -0.86 16.67 -21.63
CA GLN A 305 0.30 16.27 -22.44
C GLN A 305 0.84 14.92 -21.98
N MET A 306 0.84 14.66 -20.68
CA MET A 306 1.24 13.38 -20.11
C MET A 306 0.28 12.26 -20.49
N MET A 307 -1.04 12.49 -20.40
CA MET A 307 -2.06 11.52 -20.83
C MET A 307 -1.93 11.17 -22.32
N ILE A 308 -1.64 12.16 -23.18
CA ILE A 308 -1.38 11.95 -24.61
C ILE A 308 -0.15 11.03 -24.79
N MET A 309 0.94 11.33 -24.12
CA MET A 309 2.18 10.55 -24.22
C MET A 309 1.97 9.11 -23.75
N GLU A 310 1.28 8.91 -22.62
CA GLU A 310 0.94 7.59 -22.10
C GLU A 310 0.08 6.79 -23.10
N TYR A 311 -0.94 7.41 -23.65
CA TYR A 311 -1.79 6.74 -24.64
C TYR A 311 -1.01 6.32 -25.89
N ILE A 312 -0.17 7.20 -26.43
CA ILE A 312 0.66 6.88 -27.60
C ILE A 312 1.67 5.76 -27.26
N HIS A 313 2.22 5.78 -26.06
CA HIS A 313 3.14 4.71 -25.62
C HIS A 313 2.44 3.36 -25.57
N ARG A 314 1.23 3.31 -24.97
CA ARG A 314 0.43 2.08 -24.80
C ARG A 314 -0.11 1.56 -26.14
N HIS A 315 -0.67 2.44 -26.96
CA HIS A 315 -1.38 2.06 -28.20
C HIS A 315 -0.54 2.27 -29.47
N LYS A 316 0.73 2.69 -29.32
CA LYS A 316 1.70 2.97 -30.40
C LYS A 316 1.34 4.16 -31.29
N ALA A 317 0.10 4.58 -31.31
CA ALA A 317 -0.38 5.73 -32.08
C ALA A 317 -1.63 6.36 -31.44
N LEU A 318 -1.83 7.65 -31.66
CA LEU A 318 -3.01 8.40 -31.30
C LEU A 318 -3.63 9.03 -32.56
N SER A 319 -4.85 8.65 -32.90
CA SER A 319 -5.64 9.24 -33.96
C SER A 319 -6.68 10.22 -33.42
N ASN A 320 -7.22 11.09 -34.32
CA ASN A 320 -8.27 12.03 -33.92
C ASN A 320 -9.53 11.31 -33.35
N LYS A 321 -9.79 10.05 -33.75
CA LYS A 321 -10.91 9.26 -33.23
C LYS A 321 -10.73 8.87 -31.76
N ASP A 322 -9.50 8.88 -31.28
CA ASP A 322 -9.18 8.47 -29.91
C ASP A 322 -9.26 9.64 -28.93
N PHE A 323 -9.35 10.89 -29.44
CA PHE A 323 -9.36 12.09 -28.57
C PHE A 323 -10.48 12.03 -27.54
N ARG A 324 -11.70 11.68 -27.95
CA ARG A 324 -12.86 11.61 -27.05
C ARG A 324 -12.83 10.44 -26.07
N LYS A 325 -12.02 9.41 -26.35
CA LYS A 325 -11.80 8.30 -25.42
C LYS A 325 -10.88 8.68 -24.27
N ILE A 326 -9.92 9.57 -24.55
CA ILE A 326 -8.92 10.00 -23.58
C ILE A 326 -9.38 11.27 -22.86
N PHE A 327 -10.10 12.13 -23.56
CA PHE A 327 -10.49 13.45 -23.09
C PHE A 327 -11.98 13.71 -23.37
N PRO A 328 -12.91 13.02 -22.68
CA PRO A 328 -14.35 13.19 -22.92
C PRO A 328 -14.81 14.63 -22.66
N ASP A 329 -14.17 15.34 -21.74
CA ASP A 329 -14.57 16.68 -21.28
C ASP A 329 -13.83 17.83 -22.01
N TYR A 330 -12.95 17.53 -22.96
CA TYR A 330 -12.16 18.53 -23.67
C TYR A 330 -12.50 18.57 -25.17
N SER A 331 -12.42 19.78 -25.75
CA SER A 331 -12.58 19.95 -27.21
C SER A 331 -11.39 19.36 -27.98
N ASP A 332 -11.66 18.87 -29.18
CA ASP A 332 -10.62 18.35 -30.08
C ASP A 332 -9.51 19.41 -30.35
N ASP A 333 -9.87 20.71 -30.38
CA ASP A 333 -8.92 21.82 -30.54
C ASP A 333 -7.95 21.91 -29.34
N THR A 334 -8.43 21.64 -28.15
CA THR A 334 -7.56 21.59 -26.95
C THR A 334 -6.54 20.47 -27.07
N VAL A 335 -6.97 19.26 -27.45
CA VAL A 335 -6.07 18.12 -27.64
C VAL A 335 -5.07 18.38 -28.79
N LEU A 336 -5.51 18.97 -29.87
CA LEU A 336 -4.64 19.36 -31.01
C LEU A 336 -3.60 20.40 -30.61
N ARG A 337 -3.93 21.35 -29.73
CA ARG A 337 -3.00 22.32 -29.18
C ARG A 337 -1.91 21.66 -28.36
N GLU A 338 -2.26 20.71 -27.50
CA GLU A 338 -1.30 19.94 -26.71
C GLU A 338 -0.39 19.08 -27.61
N LEU A 339 -0.96 18.42 -28.64
CA LEU A 339 -0.19 17.65 -29.62
C LEU A 339 0.75 18.56 -30.46
N LYS A 340 0.33 19.78 -30.77
CA LYS A 340 1.19 20.77 -31.44
C LYS A 340 2.38 21.14 -30.56
N PHE A 341 2.16 21.33 -29.27
CA PHE A 341 3.23 21.56 -28.28
C PHE A 341 4.21 20.39 -28.23
N LEU A 342 3.70 19.16 -28.07
CA LEU A 342 4.52 17.94 -28.00
C LEU A 342 5.33 17.73 -29.30
N ARG A 343 4.73 18.05 -30.47
CA ARG A 343 5.41 17.96 -31.75
C ARG A 343 6.50 19.03 -31.91
N LYS A 344 6.23 20.26 -31.47
CA LYS A 344 7.20 21.37 -31.51
C LYS A 344 8.44 21.02 -30.68
N ASN A 345 8.23 20.33 -29.56
CA ASN A 345 9.29 19.89 -28.66
C ASN A 345 9.88 18.51 -29.03
N GLY A 346 9.54 17.95 -30.19
CA GLY A 346 10.17 16.73 -30.71
C GLY A 346 9.78 15.44 -30.00
N LEU A 347 8.73 15.45 -29.17
CA LEU A 347 8.28 14.28 -28.40
C LEU A 347 7.39 13.35 -29.23
N VAL A 348 6.59 13.94 -30.14
CA VAL A 348 5.73 13.19 -31.06
C VAL A 348 5.93 13.62 -32.46
N LYS A 349 5.65 12.76 -33.42
CA LYS A 349 5.59 13.08 -34.85
C LYS A 349 4.25 12.65 -35.43
N LYS A 350 3.81 13.36 -36.48
CA LYS A 350 2.63 12.99 -37.25
C LYS A 350 3.02 11.94 -38.29
N ALA A 351 2.34 10.80 -38.28
CA ALA A 351 2.51 9.72 -39.25
C ALA A 351 1.23 9.56 -40.07
N GLY A 352 1.37 9.27 -41.34
CA GLY A 352 0.25 9.09 -42.29
C GLY A 352 -0.27 10.39 -42.96
N GLY A 353 -1.04 10.22 -44.03
CA GLY A 353 -1.66 11.35 -44.80
C GLY A 353 -2.94 11.86 -44.10
N THR A 354 -3.52 12.93 -44.68
CA THR A 354 -4.59 13.76 -44.09
C THR A 354 -5.79 13.01 -43.51
N LYS A 355 -6.23 11.91 -44.12
CA LYS A 355 -7.40 11.11 -43.65
C LYS A 355 -7.02 9.99 -42.68
N LYS A 356 -5.74 9.60 -42.59
CA LYS A 356 -5.23 8.55 -41.69
C LYS A 356 -4.09 9.07 -40.78
N ALA A 357 -4.11 10.37 -40.50
CA ALA A 357 -3.10 10.98 -39.66
C ALA A 357 -3.20 10.44 -38.22
N ALA A 358 -2.08 9.95 -37.70
CA ALA A 358 -1.91 9.57 -36.33
C ALA A 358 -0.64 10.21 -35.75
N TYR A 359 -0.60 10.37 -34.46
CA TYR A 359 0.57 10.84 -33.73
C TYR A 359 1.28 9.63 -33.09
N VAL A 360 2.58 9.54 -33.29
CA VAL A 360 3.42 8.49 -32.74
C VAL A 360 4.61 9.10 -32.01
N LEU A 361 5.22 8.37 -31.09
CA LEU A 361 6.47 8.81 -30.47
C LEU A 361 7.57 9.00 -31.52
N LYS A 362 8.44 9.98 -31.30
CA LYS A 362 9.54 10.28 -32.21
C LYS A 362 10.79 9.48 -31.84
#